data_46da36299253efdef19a93adaeb9f2f0
#
_entry.id   46da36299253efdef19a93adaeb9f2f0
#
_cell.length_a   1.000
_cell.length_b   1.000
_cell.length_c   1.000
_cell.angle_alpha   90.00
_cell.angle_beta   90.00
_cell.angle_gamma   90.00
#
_symmetry.space_group_name_H-M   'P 1'
#
loop_
_entity.id
_entity.type
_entity.pdbx_description
1 polymer ?
#
loop_
_entity_poly.entity_id
_entity_poly.type
_entity_poly.pdbx_seq_one_letter_code
_entity_poly.pdbx_strand_id
1 'polypeptide(L)'
;IRRCAVAAMLTLTSTLWLSGCDAHGEEETAQQQPAPPSVEVAEVVSSDVTLWNDFSGRVVAPETVALRPRVSGYIDSVSFEEGEMVAKGDVLFSIDPRPYKARERVAEANLAQARSHLELARSEAKRAERLVKGRAISQEEYDQRASALASARAAVGSAQATLDTARLDA
;
A
#
# COMPACT_ATOMS: atom_id res chain seq x y z
N ILE A 1 -1.65 69.90 -2.25
CA ILE A 1 -1.02 71.26 -2.13
C ILE A 1 0.07 71.27 -1.03
N ARG A 2 0.19 70.30 -0.12
CA ARG A 2 1.20 70.27 0.96
C ARG A 2 2.54 69.57 0.64
N ARG A 3 2.68 68.97 -0.54
CA ARG A 3 3.91 68.22 -0.95
C ARG A 3 4.85 69.03 -1.87
N CYS A 4 4.41 70.15 -2.44
CA CYS A 4 5.28 70.99 -3.27
C CYS A 4 6.05 72.08 -2.50
N ALA A 5 5.69 72.41 -1.25
CA ALA A 5 6.36 73.40 -0.46
C ALA A 5 7.66 72.92 0.19
N VAL A 6 7.87 71.64 0.39
CA VAL A 6 9.09 71.07 1.02
C VAL A 6 10.23 70.92 0.00
N ALA A 7 9.93 70.76 -1.27
CA ALA A 7 10.95 70.62 -2.31
C ALA A 7 11.60 71.93 -2.70
N ALA A 8 10.92 73.08 -2.50
CA ALA A 8 11.46 74.41 -2.83
C ALA A 8 12.41 75.00 -1.78
N MET A 9 12.36 74.44 -0.56
CA MET A 9 13.19 74.99 0.54
C MET A 9 14.58 74.29 0.65
N LEU A 10 14.73 73.13 0.02
CA LEU A 10 16.00 72.38 0.02
C LEU A 10 16.97 72.80 -1.09
N THR A 11 16.54 73.54 -2.09
CA THR A 11 17.39 73.99 -3.21
C THR A 11 18.03 75.33 -2.99
N LEU A 12 17.61 76.11 -1.94
CA LEU A 12 18.11 77.42 -1.69
C LEU A 12 19.33 77.47 -0.69
N THR A 13 19.63 76.31 -0.06
CA THR A 13 20.77 76.28 0.90
C THR A 13 22.07 75.72 0.31
N SER A 14 22.06 75.31 -0.99
CA SER A 14 23.24 74.70 -1.64
C SER A 14 24.12 75.67 -2.43
N THR A 15 23.79 77.01 -2.48
CA THR A 15 24.50 77.94 -3.36
C THR A 15 25.40 78.98 -2.59
N LEU A 16 25.63 78.79 -1.30
CA LEU A 16 26.36 79.76 -0.55
C LEU A 16 27.77 79.33 -0.09
N TRP A 17 28.37 78.31 -0.63
CA TRP A 17 29.69 77.86 -0.19
C TRP A 17 30.77 77.79 -1.30
N LEU A 18 30.66 78.61 -2.33
CA LEU A 18 31.69 78.68 -3.36
C LEU A 18 32.16 80.17 -3.49
N SER A 19 32.89 80.68 -2.54
CA SER A 19 33.77 81.83 -2.80
C SER A 19 34.87 81.92 -1.73
N GLY A 20 36.05 81.46 -2.09
CA GLY A 20 37.26 81.54 -1.29
C GLY A 20 38.43 80.99 -2.09
N CYS A 21 38.80 81.65 -3.18
CA CYS A 21 40.15 81.57 -3.72
C CYS A 21 41.06 82.47 -2.99
N ASP A 22 42.07 81.98 -2.35
CA ASP A 22 43.27 82.78 -2.11
C ASP A 22 44.51 81.92 -2.46
N ALA A 23 45.31 82.49 -3.28
CA ALA A 23 46.53 81.89 -3.83
C ALA A 23 47.67 82.22 -2.88
N HIS A 24 48.29 81.24 -2.26
CA HIS A 24 49.65 81.39 -1.74
C HIS A 24 50.46 80.19 -2.24
N GLY A 25 51.43 80.48 -3.08
CA GLY A 25 52.44 79.51 -3.45
C GLY A 25 53.40 79.29 -2.26
N GLU A 26 53.54 78.03 -1.91
CA GLU A 26 54.60 77.62 -1.00
C GLU A 26 55.21 76.30 -1.54
N GLU A 27 56.47 76.30 -1.56
CA GLU A 27 57.49 75.38 -1.90
C GLU A 27 57.06 73.89 -1.79
N GLU A 28 57.28 73.20 -2.87
CA GLU A 28 57.21 71.74 -3.02
C GLU A 28 58.30 71.11 -2.15
N THR A 29 57.99 70.92 -0.86
CA THR A 29 58.74 69.94 -0.06
C THR A 29 58.28 68.57 -0.50
N ALA A 30 59.14 67.91 -1.23
CA ALA A 30 58.96 66.53 -1.59
C ALA A 30 58.67 65.67 -0.32
N GLN A 31 57.39 65.46 0.00
CA GLN A 31 57.01 64.48 1.00
C GLN A 31 57.47 63.12 0.50
N GLN A 32 58.58 62.63 1.06
CA GLN A 32 58.93 61.22 0.96
C GLN A 32 57.78 60.43 1.43
N GLN A 33 57.03 59.86 0.48
CA GLN A 33 56.05 58.80 0.76
C GLN A 33 56.74 57.75 1.62
N PRO A 34 56.22 57.47 2.82
CA PRO A 34 56.80 56.40 3.62
C PRO A 34 56.78 55.12 2.76
N ALA A 35 57.90 54.47 2.70
CA ALA A 35 58.01 53.21 2.00
C ALA A 35 56.90 52.25 2.49
N PRO A 36 56.19 51.56 1.61
CA PRO A 36 55.14 50.62 2.02
C PRO A 36 55.74 49.66 3.05
N PRO A 37 55.00 49.33 4.11
CA PRO A 37 55.51 48.42 5.11
C PRO A 37 55.81 47.06 4.44
N SER A 38 56.98 46.54 4.76
CA SER A 38 57.32 45.18 4.32
C SER A 38 56.43 44.19 5.07
N VAL A 39 55.66 43.42 4.33
CA VAL A 39 54.85 42.32 4.87
C VAL A 39 55.53 41.02 4.53
N GLU A 40 55.64 40.18 5.51
CA GLU A 40 56.12 38.83 5.31
C GLU A 40 54.93 37.99 4.74
N VAL A 41 55.18 37.41 3.58
CA VAL A 41 54.18 36.55 2.91
C VAL A 41 54.71 35.13 2.88
N ALA A 42 53.83 34.21 3.17
CA ALA A 42 54.11 32.81 3.02
C ALA A 42 53.37 32.25 1.79
N GLU A 43 54.00 31.36 1.11
CA GLU A 43 53.36 30.63 0.00
C GLU A 43 52.24 29.78 0.52
N VAL A 44 51.05 29.86 -0.11
CA VAL A 44 49.92 29.03 0.22
C VAL A 44 50.18 27.60 -0.28
N VAL A 45 50.25 26.69 0.66
CA VAL A 45 50.35 25.29 0.35
C VAL A 45 48.94 24.75 0.04
N SER A 46 48.75 24.34 -1.23
CA SER A 46 47.55 23.63 -1.67
C SER A 46 47.81 22.13 -1.61
N SER A 47 47.00 21.42 -0.88
CA SER A 47 47.06 19.97 -0.84
C SER A 47 45.67 19.39 -0.96
N ASP A 48 45.58 18.26 -1.69
CA ASP A 48 44.32 17.49 -1.75
C ASP A 48 44.09 16.81 -0.40
N VAL A 49 43.00 17.14 0.23
CA VAL A 49 42.60 16.52 1.49
C VAL A 49 41.33 15.69 1.27
N THR A 50 41.43 14.40 1.53
CA THR A 50 40.28 13.53 1.54
C THR A 50 39.58 13.64 2.88
N LEU A 51 38.35 14.13 2.87
CA LEU A 51 37.52 14.21 4.05
C LEU A 51 36.76 12.90 4.24
N TRP A 52 36.86 12.32 5.42
CA TRP A 52 36.15 11.13 5.84
C TRP A 52 35.09 11.51 6.85
N ASN A 53 33.89 10.99 6.64
CA ASN A 53 32.79 11.11 7.61
C ASN A 53 32.27 9.72 7.90
N ASP A 54 32.31 9.31 9.15
CA ASP A 54 31.74 8.06 9.60
C ASP A 54 30.29 8.25 10.02
N PHE A 55 29.39 7.47 9.42
CA PHE A 55 27.97 7.47 9.74
C PHE A 55 27.57 6.12 10.31
N SER A 56 26.97 6.13 11.48
CA SER A 56 26.30 4.94 11.99
C SER A 56 24.90 4.84 11.44
N GLY A 57 24.52 3.67 10.93
CA GLY A 57 23.22 3.43 10.35
C GLY A 57 22.75 1.98 10.59
N ARG A 58 21.46 1.74 10.31
CA ARG A 58 20.89 0.40 10.31
C ARG A 58 20.52 0.04 8.87
N VAL A 59 20.93 -1.14 8.44
CA VAL A 59 20.47 -1.70 7.17
C VAL A 59 19.03 -2.16 7.36
N VAL A 60 18.14 -1.70 6.48
CA VAL A 60 16.73 -2.11 6.42
C VAL A 60 16.43 -2.64 5.04
N ALA A 61 15.55 -3.64 4.96
CA ALA A 61 15.09 -4.14 3.68
C ALA A 61 14.24 -3.06 2.99
N PRO A 62 14.44 -2.79 1.69
CA PRO A 62 13.63 -1.84 0.92
C PRO A 62 12.18 -2.31 0.79
N GLU A 63 11.97 -3.63 0.76
CA GLU A 63 10.65 -4.25 0.68
C GLU A 63 10.52 -5.32 1.77
N THR A 64 9.37 -5.33 2.42
CA THR A 64 9.04 -6.33 3.45
C THR A 64 7.62 -6.80 3.23
N VAL A 65 7.42 -8.10 3.17
CA VAL A 65 6.11 -8.73 2.97
C VAL A 65 5.77 -9.62 4.17
N ALA A 66 4.61 -9.37 4.77
CA ALA A 66 4.05 -10.24 5.78
C ALA A 66 3.13 -11.28 5.13
N LEU A 67 3.52 -12.53 5.15
CA LEU A 67 2.71 -13.64 4.65
C LEU A 67 1.63 -13.99 5.68
N ARG A 68 0.37 -14.00 5.21
CA ARG A 68 -0.79 -14.38 6.02
C ARG A 68 -1.55 -15.49 5.32
N PRO A 69 -1.74 -16.64 5.95
CA PRO A 69 -2.56 -17.69 5.39
C PRO A 69 -4.04 -17.27 5.35
N ARG A 70 -4.82 -17.86 4.46
CA ARG A 70 -6.27 -17.65 4.38
C ARG A 70 -7.03 -18.42 5.46
N VAL A 71 -6.44 -19.52 5.95
CA VAL A 71 -7.05 -20.42 6.92
C VAL A 71 -6.24 -20.43 8.21
N SER A 72 -6.89 -20.68 9.33
CA SER A 72 -6.26 -20.80 10.64
C SER A 72 -6.00 -22.25 10.97
N GLY A 73 -4.81 -22.59 11.44
CA GLY A 73 -4.47 -23.97 11.79
C GLY A 73 -3.12 -24.09 12.43
N TYR A 74 -2.75 -25.32 12.77
CA TYR A 74 -1.42 -25.62 13.25
C TYR A 74 -0.47 -25.78 12.07
N ILE A 75 0.75 -25.25 12.21
CA ILE A 75 1.81 -25.48 11.23
C ILE A 75 2.27 -26.93 11.38
N ASP A 76 2.15 -27.69 10.32
CA ASP A 76 2.58 -29.09 10.26
C ASP A 76 4.08 -29.18 9.92
N SER A 77 4.54 -28.35 8.98
CA SER A 77 5.94 -28.29 8.60
C SER A 77 6.34 -26.90 8.11
N VAL A 78 7.63 -26.60 8.30
CA VAL A 78 8.33 -25.42 7.77
C VAL A 78 9.34 -25.92 6.76
N SER A 79 9.31 -25.39 5.53
CA SER A 79 10.11 -25.89 4.40
C SER A 79 11.23 -24.94 3.97
N PHE A 80 11.63 -23.99 4.80
CA PHE A 80 12.74 -23.07 4.53
C PHE A 80 13.59 -22.89 5.79
N GLU A 81 14.84 -22.45 5.62
CA GLU A 81 15.73 -22.05 6.69
C GLU A 81 15.77 -20.52 6.82
N GLU A 82 15.98 -20.02 8.03
CA GLU A 82 16.08 -18.58 8.25
C GLU A 82 17.29 -18.00 7.52
N GLY A 83 17.06 -16.97 6.71
CA GLY A 83 18.09 -16.34 5.86
C GLY A 83 18.23 -16.95 4.48
N GLU A 84 17.45 -17.95 4.13
CA GLU A 84 17.45 -18.57 2.81
C GLU A 84 16.75 -17.69 1.77
N MET A 85 17.22 -17.80 0.51
CA MET A 85 16.60 -17.15 -0.64
C MET A 85 15.46 -18.02 -1.17
N VAL A 86 14.24 -17.47 -1.12
CA VAL A 86 13.04 -18.15 -1.61
C VAL A 86 12.55 -17.55 -2.93
N ALA A 87 12.04 -18.39 -3.80
CA ALA A 87 11.49 -17.99 -5.08
C ALA A 87 9.95 -17.90 -5.03
N LYS A 88 9.37 -17.20 -6.00
CA LYS A 88 7.91 -17.13 -6.12
C LYS A 88 7.34 -18.51 -6.45
N GLY A 89 6.50 -19.01 -5.56
CA GLY A 89 5.85 -20.33 -5.70
C GLY A 89 6.40 -21.40 -4.76
N ASP A 90 7.49 -21.11 -4.03
CA ASP A 90 8.02 -22.04 -3.04
C ASP A 90 7.04 -22.21 -1.88
N VAL A 91 6.92 -23.45 -1.41
CA VAL A 91 6.12 -23.78 -0.24
C VAL A 91 6.94 -23.47 1.00
N LEU A 92 6.50 -22.49 1.79
CA LEU A 92 7.19 -22.08 3.02
C LEU A 92 6.64 -22.80 4.25
N PHE A 93 5.33 -22.95 4.34
CA PHE A 93 4.65 -23.58 5.46
C PHE A 93 3.60 -24.55 4.96
N SER A 94 3.44 -25.66 5.65
CA SER A 94 2.29 -26.55 5.52
C SER A 94 1.41 -26.43 6.76
N ILE A 95 0.12 -26.20 6.58
CA ILE A 95 -0.87 -26.18 7.66
C ILE A 95 -1.52 -27.55 7.72
N ASP A 96 -1.81 -28.06 8.93
CA ASP A 96 -2.46 -29.36 9.11
C ASP A 96 -3.78 -29.45 8.31
N PRO A 97 -3.86 -30.30 7.27
CA PRO A 97 -5.03 -30.38 6.41
C PRO A 97 -6.15 -31.25 7.00
N ARG A 98 -5.90 -32.00 8.06
CA ARG A 98 -6.85 -32.99 8.60
C ARG A 98 -8.20 -32.40 9.00
N PRO A 99 -8.28 -31.24 9.69
CA PRO A 99 -9.57 -30.63 10.01
C PRO A 99 -10.35 -30.21 8.79
N TYR A 100 -9.68 -29.70 7.77
CA TYR A 100 -10.28 -29.24 6.51
C TYR A 100 -10.81 -30.41 5.68
N LYS A 101 -10.01 -31.45 5.50
CA LYS A 101 -10.42 -32.69 4.85
C LYS A 101 -11.58 -33.37 5.59
N ALA A 102 -11.68 -33.25 6.92
CA ALA A 102 -12.82 -33.75 7.65
C ALA A 102 -14.10 -32.95 7.32
N ARG A 103 -14.01 -31.60 7.25
CA ARG A 103 -15.14 -30.73 6.83
C ARG A 103 -15.57 -31.01 5.40
N GLU A 104 -14.64 -31.19 4.48
CA GLU A 104 -14.92 -31.57 3.09
C GLU A 104 -15.74 -32.87 3.04
N ARG A 105 -15.29 -33.93 3.74
CA ARG A 105 -16.04 -35.21 3.79
C ARG A 105 -17.46 -35.05 4.35
N VAL A 106 -17.65 -34.21 5.37
CA VAL A 106 -18.99 -33.91 5.90
C VAL A 106 -19.85 -33.22 4.85
N ALA A 107 -19.29 -32.23 4.14
CA ALA A 107 -20.01 -31.54 3.08
C ALA A 107 -20.34 -32.48 1.89
N GLU A 108 -19.44 -33.38 1.53
CA GLU A 108 -19.71 -34.42 0.53
C GLU A 108 -20.85 -35.35 0.93
N ALA A 109 -20.88 -35.79 2.19
CA ALA A 109 -21.94 -36.63 2.70
C ALA A 109 -23.32 -35.91 2.67
N ASN A 110 -23.32 -34.61 3.07
CA ASN A 110 -24.51 -33.76 3.01
C ASN A 110 -25.03 -33.58 1.56
N LEU A 111 -24.13 -33.38 0.62
CA LEU A 111 -24.48 -33.31 -0.80
C LEU A 111 -25.07 -34.64 -1.30
N ALA A 112 -24.46 -35.76 -0.93
CA ALA A 112 -25.00 -37.10 -1.30
C ALA A 112 -26.40 -37.32 -0.71
N GLN A 113 -26.65 -36.92 0.53
CA GLN A 113 -27.97 -36.93 1.16
C GLN A 113 -28.98 -36.06 0.40
N ALA A 114 -28.60 -34.80 0.08
CA ALA A 114 -29.48 -33.91 -0.68
C ALA A 114 -29.83 -34.46 -2.07
N ARG A 115 -28.89 -35.09 -2.74
CA ARG A 115 -29.12 -35.75 -4.03
C ARG A 115 -30.08 -36.92 -3.91
N SER A 116 -29.98 -37.72 -2.85
CA SER A 116 -30.92 -38.85 -2.60
C SER A 116 -32.34 -38.31 -2.35
N HIS A 117 -32.48 -37.22 -1.59
CA HIS A 117 -33.77 -36.56 -1.39
C HIS A 117 -34.35 -36.00 -2.70
N LEU A 118 -33.51 -35.43 -3.54
CA LEU A 118 -33.93 -34.93 -4.85
C LEU A 118 -34.47 -36.07 -5.73
N GLU A 119 -33.81 -37.23 -5.78
CA GLU A 119 -34.27 -38.38 -6.55
C GLU A 119 -35.62 -38.92 -6.03
N LEU A 120 -35.80 -38.96 -4.71
CA LEU A 120 -37.08 -39.33 -4.13
C LEU A 120 -38.17 -38.32 -4.55
N ALA A 121 -37.97 -37.03 -4.32
CA ALA A 121 -38.92 -35.96 -4.67
C ALA A 121 -39.25 -35.97 -6.17
N ARG A 122 -38.26 -36.23 -7.02
CA ARG A 122 -38.41 -36.34 -8.46
C ARG A 122 -39.31 -37.52 -8.86
N SER A 123 -39.11 -38.70 -8.23
CA SER A 123 -39.93 -39.87 -8.48
C SER A 123 -41.38 -39.67 -8.02
N GLU A 124 -41.58 -39.03 -6.87
CA GLU A 124 -42.89 -38.67 -6.32
C GLU A 124 -43.62 -37.67 -7.21
N ALA A 125 -42.98 -36.59 -7.63
CA ALA A 125 -43.56 -35.59 -8.53
C ALA A 125 -43.95 -36.20 -9.87
N LYS A 126 -43.09 -37.09 -10.45
CA LYS A 126 -43.39 -37.79 -11.67
C LYS A 126 -44.58 -38.74 -11.51
N ARG A 127 -44.74 -39.40 -10.36
CA ARG A 127 -45.89 -40.23 -10.04
C ARG A 127 -47.17 -39.40 -9.91
N ALA A 128 -47.09 -38.28 -9.15
CA ALA A 128 -48.19 -37.36 -8.97
C ALA A 128 -48.66 -36.75 -10.30
N GLU A 129 -47.78 -36.43 -11.23
CA GLU A 129 -48.11 -35.92 -12.55
C GLU A 129 -48.96 -36.93 -13.34
N ARG A 130 -48.66 -38.25 -13.24
CA ARG A 130 -49.47 -39.30 -13.91
C ARG A 130 -50.83 -39.46 -13.24
N LEU A 131 -50.89 -39.41 -11.89
CA LEU A 131 -52.13 -39.62 -11.13
C LEU A 131 -53.07 -38.46 -11.31
N VAL A 132 -52.61 -37.19 -11.35
CA VAL A 132 -53.49 -36.06 -11.59
C VAL A 132 -54.08 -36.08 -12.98
N LYS A 133 -53.33 -36.46 -13.99
CA LYS A 133 -53.83 -36.67 -15.36
C LYS A 133 -54.92 -37.75 -15.43
N GLY A 134 -54.81 -38.78 -14.59
CA GLY A 134 -55.83 -39.81 -14.40
C GLY A 134 -56.92 -39.45 -13.43
N ARG A 135 -56.97 -38.22 -12.87
CA ARG A 135 -57.90 -37.76 -11.87
C ARG A 135 -57.91 -38.62 -10.57
N ALA A 136 -56.80 -39.26 -10.26
CA ALA A 136 -56.65 -40.11 -9.07
C ALA A 136 -56.19 -39.37 -7.85
N ILE A 137 -55.67 -38.14 -8.00
CA ILE A 137 -55.30 -37.22 -6.93
C ILE A 137 -55.78 -35.80 -7.24
N SER A 138 -55.80 -34.92 -6.22
CA SER A 138 -56.14 -33.52 -6.38
C SER A 138 -55.05 -32.73 -7.03
N GLN A 139 -55.39 -31.58 -7.62
CA GLN A 139 -54.40 -30.63 -8.15
C GLN A 139 -53.48 -30.11 -7.00
N GLU A 140 -54.05 -29.88 -5.83
CA GLU A 140 -53.32 -29.44 -4.65
C GLU A 140 -52.23 -30.42 -4.24
N GLU A 141 -52.49 -31.70 -4.26
CA GLU A 141 -51.52 -32.73 -3.93
C GLU A 141 -50.40 -32.81 -4.99
N TYR A 142 -50.73 -32.66 -6.26
CA TYR A 142 -49.73 -32.54 -7.31
C TYR A 142 -48.83 -31.31 -7.10
N ASP A 143 -49.43 -30.14 -6.77
CA ASP A 143 -48.69 -28.89 -6.56
C ASP A 143 -47.76 -28.97 -5.33
N GLN A 144 -48.16 -29.70 -4.29
CA GLN A 144 -47.30 -30.01 -3.14
C GLN A 144 -46.09 -30.83 -3.54
N ARG A 145 -46.26 -31.89 -4.36
CA ARG A 145 -45.12 -32.72 -4.82
C ARG A 145 -44.21 -31.95 -5.78
N ALA A 146 -44.76 -31.10 -6.62
CA ALA A 146 -44.00 -30.23 -7.49
C ALA A 146 -43.17 -29.22 -6.68
N SER A 147 -43.75 -28.63 -5.63
CA SER A 147 -43.06 -27.72 -4.72
C SER A 147 -41.96 -28.41 -3.90
N ALA A 148 -42.21 -29.66 -3.44
CA ALA A 148 -41.22 -30.50 -2.78
C ALA A 148 -40.01 -30.79 -3.69
N LEU A 149 -40.25 -31.08 -4.96
CA LEU A 149 -39.19 -31.27 -5.96
C LEU A 149 -38.35 -29.97 -6.14
N ALA A 150 -39.02 -28.82 -6.22
CA ALA A 150 -38.31 -27.53 -6.35
C ALA A 150 -37.44 -27.25 -5.12
N SER A 151 -37.96 -27.50 -3.91
CA SER A 151 -37.22 -27.36 -2.65
C SER A 151 -36.02 -28.33 -2.59
N ALA A 152 -36.20 -29.58 -2.98
CA ALA A 152 -35.11 -30.57 -3.01
C ALA A 152 -34.00 -30.16 -3.99
N ARG A 153 -34.35 -29.58 -5.15
CA ARG A 153 -33.34 -29.02 -6.10
C ARG A 153 -32.54 -27.88 -5.47
N ALA A 154 -33.21 -26.97 -4.79
CA ALA A 154 -32.54 -25.84 -4.08
C ALA A 154 -31.61 -26.38 -2.99
N ALA A 155 -32.03 -27.41 -2.23
CA ALA A 155 -31.19 -28.04 -1.22
C ALA A 155 -29.89 -28.64 -1.78
N VAL A 156 -29.96 -29.27 -2.96
CA VAL A 156 -28.75 -29.77 -3.66
C VAL A 156 -27.83 -28.61 -4.03
N GLY A 157 -28.37 -27.49 -4.54
CA GLY A 157 -27.58 -26.30 -4.86
C GLY A 157 -26.87 -25.73 -3.62
N SER A 158 -27.57 -25.65 -2.49
CA SER A 158 -26.99 -25.18 -1.22
C SER A 158 -25.90 -26.14 -0.71
N ALA A 159 -26.14 -27.43 -0.72
CA ALA A 159 -25.15 -28.43 -0.30
C ALA A 159 -23.90 -28.44 -1.22
N GLN A 160 -24.08 -28.21 -2.53
CA GLN A 160 -22.96 -28.07 -3.46
C GLN A 160 -22.12 -26.84 -3.13
N ALA A 161 -22.72 -25.67 -2.90
CA ALA A 161 -22.00 -24.45 -2.52
C ALA A 161 -21.22 -24.63 -1.21
N THR A 162 -21.78 -25.35 -0.24
CA THR A 162 -21.09 -25.68 1.02
C THR A 162 -19.86 -26.57 0.76
N LEU A 163 -19.99 -27.57 -0.13
CA LEU A 163 -18.83 -28.41 -0.50
C LEU A 163 -17.75 -27.60 -1.21
N ASP A 164 -18.14 -26.73 -2.13
CA ASP A 164 -17.19 -25.89 -2.86
C ASP A 164 -16.41 -24.97 -1.90
N THR A 165 -17.08 -24.41 -0.88
CA THR A 165 -16.42 -23.65 0.17
C THR A 165 -15.45 -24.51 0.97
N ALA A 166 -15.87 -25.72 1.39
CA ALA A 166 -14.99 -26.61 2.14
C ALA A 166 -13.74 -27.04 1.35
N ARG A 167 -13.84 -27.15 0.02
CA ARG A 167 -12.71 -27.45 -0.87
C ARG A 167 -11.75 -26.28 -1.06
N LEU A 168 -12.24 -25.05 -0.97
CA LEU A 168 -11.37 -23.87 -1.04
C LEU A 168 -10.52 -23.70 0.22
N ASP A 169 -10.98 -24.25 1.35
CA ASP A 169 -10.30 -24.19 2.63
C ASP A 169 -9.35 -25.39 2.85
N ALA A 170 -9.49 -26.47 2.07
CA ALA A 170 -8.72 -27.72 2.20
C ALA A 170 -7.49 -27.73 1.29
#